data_d18747a559adba1a00a20c9ab63389e8
#
_entry.id   d18747a559adba1a00a20c9ab63389e8
#
_cell.length_a   1.000
_cell.length_b   1.000
_cell.length_c   1.000
_cell.angle_alpha   90.00
_cell.angle_beta   90.00
_cell.angle_gamma   90.00
#
_symmetry.space_group_name_H-M   'P 1'
#
loop_
_entity.id
_entity.type
_entity.pdbx_description
1 polymer ?
#
loop_
_entity_poly.entity_id
_entity_poly.type
_entity_poly.pdbx_seq_one_letter_code
_entity_poly.pdbx_strand_id
1 'polypeptide(L)'
;MKRLAAAAAAALLCLCGVTSPSGPNPTLLGQPVAGSPIRHVIVVVQENRTFDNLFASSILAHGGPYPGADTSQTATVDGAKIALKPVPLENPGDPSHTHLALLDEWNRGRMDGFANDHIHSLFGWIKVPPGFTYAYIPDSQTTIYHLLAAHYALADENFAPRLVPTFASHYTLATAQSRIAGNPNNRIWGCDSPPGTTVPVFGAGESILTPGVFPCFDQPTIGDLLDAAHVTWKYYTGPSNDRYNPAVNIYDAFRKIRYGPDWRRNVTMPSGKILGDIASCHLPSVSFVMPNAMDSDHAGTLSAAGPGWIGSIYLALVQSRQASAPCNYYKDSAMIVTWDDSGGWYDHVPPPPGPKGTTWGFRIPIIVMSAWSRSNFERSHPKATPYVSHRRRESTAITKFIEVNWGLGSMGERDVTDDDLSDMFDYTRSAPVPALSGLAMVQMIERTHFNLALAEHDQRVVDDDQ
;
A
#
# COMPACT_ATOMS: atom_id res chain seq x y z
N MET A 1 -42.84 -67.92 49.65
CA MET A 1 -41.44 -67.87 50.05
C MET A 1 -40.61 -67.94 48.81
N LYS A 2 -40.27 -66.81 48.20
CA LYS A 2 -39.37 -66.74 47.04
C LYS A 2 -38.40 -65.60 47.31
N ARG A 3 -37.10 -65.94 47.41
CA ARG A 3 -36.02 -64.99 47.54
C ARG A 3 -35.68 -64.41 46.17
N LEU A 4 -35.66 -63.09 46.04
CA LEU A 4 -35.12 -62.38 44.88
C LEU A 4 -33.65 -62.12 45.12
N ALA A 5 -32.84 -62.56 44.18
CA ALA A 5 -31.42 -62.23 44.11
C ALA A 5 -31.29 -60.95 43.29
N ALA A 6 -30.62 -59.95 43.85
CA ALA A 6 -30.25 -58.72 43.14
C ALA A 6 -28.89 -58.92 42.50
N ALA A 7 -28.82 -58.78 41.19
CA ALA A 7 -27.55 -58.73 40.44
C ALA A 7 -27.12 -57.26 40.33
N ALA A 8 -25.91 -56.96 40.86
CA ALA A 8 -25.24 -55.68 40.70
C ALA A 8 -24.48 -55.66 39.36
N ALA A 9 -24.92 -54.82 38.43
CA ALA A 9 -24.17 -54.51 37.21
C ALA A 9 -23.20 -53.34 37.46
N ALA A 10 -21.90 -53.61 37.44
CA ALA A 10 -20.86 -52.60 37.47
C ALA A 10 -20.75 -51.96 36.08
N ALA A 11 -21.18 -50.69 35.95
CA ALA A 11 -20.95 -49.88 34.74
C ALA A 11 -19.50 -49.32 34.77
N LEU A 12 -18.69 -49.79 33.85
CA LEU A 12 -17.35 -49.27 33.59
C LEU A 12 -17.50 -47.96 32.78
N LEU A 13 -17.36 -46.80 33.42
CA LEU A 13 -17.32 -45.49 32.75
C LEU A 13 -15.91 -45.35 32.12
N CYS A 14 -15.83 -45.57 30.78
CA CYS A 14 -14.73 -45.12 29.99
C CYS A 14 -14.77 -43.59 29.92
N LEU A 15 -13.90 -42.92 30.67
CA LEU A 15 -13.56 -41.52 30.50
C LEU A 15 -12.74 -41.35 29.22
N CYS A 16 -13.40 -41.23 28.07
CA CYS A 16 -12.77 -40.67 26.90
C CYS A 16 -12.57 -39.17 27.17
N GLY A 17 -11.35 -38.78 27.51
CA GLY A 17 -10.95 -37.40 27.57
C GLY A 17 -11.09 -36.75 26.19
N VAL A 18 -12.18 -36.03 25.99
CA VAL A 18 -12.33 -35.10 24.85
C VAL A 18 -11.41 -33.93 25.17
N THR A 19 -10.19 -33.95 24.63
CA THR A 19 -9.39 -32.74 24.55
C THR A 19 -10.11 -31.79 23.62
N SER A 20 -10.83 -30.80 24.17
CA SER A 20 -11.32 -29.67 23.41
C SER A 20 -10.13 -29.04 22.70
N PRO A 21 -10.23 -28.77 21.38
CA PRO A 21 -9.20 -27.99 20.72
C PRO A 21 -9.10 -26.67 21.48
N SER A 22 -7.91 -26.34 21.96
CA SER A 22 -7.60 -25.05 22.55
C SER A 22 -7.96 -23.99 21.49
N GLY A 23 -9.08 -23.31 21.67
CA GLY A 23 -9.39 -22.13 20.89
C GLY A 23 -8.23 -21.12 21.00
N PRO A 24 -8.05 -20.23 20.03
CA PRO A 24 -7.01 -19.24 20.09
C PRO A 24 -7.11 -18.52 21.45
N ASN A 25 -5.97 -18.40 22.12
CA ASN A 25 -5.87 -17.64 23.38
C ASN A 25 -6.54 -16.28 23.16
N PRO A 26 -7.43 -15.85 24.05
CA PRO A 26 -8.07 -14.55 23.89
C PRO A 26 -6.98 -13.49 23.80
N THR A 27 -6.85 -12.87 22.63
CA THR A 27 -5.97 -11.73 22.41
C THR A 27 -6.41 -10.64 23.38
N LEU A 28 -5.50 -10.07 24.15
CA LEU A 28 -5.82 -8.89 24.94
C LEU A 28 -6.25 -7.77 23.98
N LEU A 29 -7.42 -7.21 24.20
CA LEU A 29 -7.95 -6.16 23.33
C LEU A 29 -6.92 -5.07 23.08
N GLY A 30 -6.72 -4.69 21.83
CA GLY A 30 -5.77 -3.69 21.40
C GLY A 30 -4.31 -4.16 21.34
N GLN A 31 -4.01 -5.41 21.67
CA GLN A 31 -2.64 -5.96 21.62
C GLN A 31 -2.43 -6.88 20.41
N PRO A 32 -1.23 -6.91 19.82
CA PRO A 32 -0.88 -7.89 18.80
C PRO A 32 -1.03 -9.33 19.32
N VAL A 33 -1.17 -10.27 18.38
CA VAL A 33 -1.20 -11.70 18.70
C VAL A 33 0.09 -12.14 19.39
N ALA A 34 0.00 -13.18 20.20
CA ALA A 34 1.15 -13.72 20.94
C ALA A 34 2.28 -14.09 19.96
N GLY A 35 3.47 -13.59 20.23
CA GLY A 35 4.68 -13.83 19.41
C GLY A 35 4.95 -12.77 18.35
N SER A 36 4.00 -11.89 18.03
CA SER A 36 4.30 -10.75 17.17
C SER A 36 5.02 -9.63 17.94
N PRO A 37 6.19 -9.18 17.48
CA PRO A 37 6.85 -8.02 18.05
C PRO A 37 6.32 -6.69 17.51
N ILE A 38 5.42 -6.72 16.53
CA ILE A 38 4.94 -5.52 15.81
C ILE A 38 3.74 -4.92 16.56
N ARG A 39 3.94 -3.75 17.11
CA ARG A 39 2.93 -2.96 17.83
C ARG A 39 2.39 -1.78 17.03
N HIS A 40 3.14 -1.37 16.01
CA HIS A 40 2.78 -0.25 15.12
C HIS A 40 2.96 -0.66 13.67
N VAL A 41 1.92 -0.53 12.87
CA VAL A 41 1.96 -0.70 11.42
C VAL A 41 1.69 0.64 10.77
N ILE A 42 2.63 1.11 9.95
CA ILE A 42 2.51 2.35 9.19
C ILE A 42 2.45 1.97 7.72
N VAL A 43 1.30 2.13 7.10
CA VAL A 43 1.09 1.90 5.67
C VAL A 43 1.17 3.24 4.96
N VAL A 44 2.20 3.45 4.17
CA VAL A 44 2.35 4.64 3.32
C VAL A 44 2.04 4.23 1.90
N VAL A 45 1.01 4.85 1.32
CA VAL A 45 0.60 4.59 -0.06
C VAL A 45 1.03 5.77 -0.90
N GLN A 46 2.00 5.55 -1.77
CA GLN A 46 2.42 6.50 -2.80
C GLN A 46 1.55 6.35 -4.04
N GLU A 47 1.72 7.22 -5.01
CA GLU A 47 0.87 7.34 -6.17
C GLU A 47 1.58 6.93 -7.46
N ASN A 48 0.91 6.08 -8.23
CA ASN A 48 1.01 5.93 -9.66
C ASN A 48 2.39 5.49 -10.19
N ARG A 49 2.96 4.36 -9.68
CA ARG A 49 4.21 3.80 -10.24
C ARG A 49 4.20 2.28 -10.28
N THR A 50 4.67 1.74 -11.40
CA THR A 50 4.91 0.29 -11.52
C THR A 50 6.23 -0.13 -10.88
N PHE A 51 6.41 -1.43 -10.71
CA PHE A 51 7.66 -2.00 -10.23
C PHE A 51 8.83 -1.67 -11.18
N ASP A 52 8.67 -1.92 -12.48
CA ASP A 52 9.73 -1.60 -13.45
C ASP A 52 10.00 -0.09 -13.55
N ASN A 53 8.99 0.74 -13.47
CA ASN A 53 9.17 2.18 -13.53
C ASN A 53 10.13 2.69 -12.44
N LEU A 54 10.10 2.08 -11.26
CA LEU A 54 10.96 2.48 -10.13
C LEU A 54 12.28 1.68 -10.03
N PHE A 55 12.31 0.41 -10.44
CA PHE A 55 13.43 -0.49 -10.17
C PHE A 55 14.18 -0.98 -11.42
N ALA A 56 13.70 -0.72 -12.65
CA ALA A 56 14.37 -1.10 -13.88
C ALA A 56 15.62 -0.27 -14.19
N SER A 57 15.84 0.86 -13.53
CA SER A 57 17.04 1.69 -13.70
C SER A 57 18.32 1.01 -13.22
N SER A 58 18.27 -0.12 -12.67
CA SER A 58 19.24 -1.19 -12.35
C SER A 58 20.71 -0.82 -12.16
N ILE A 59 21.09 0.40 -12.26
CA ILE A 59 22.49 0.78 -12.04
C ILE A 59 22.69 0.91 -10.53
N LEU A 60 22.67 -0.14 -9.89
CA LEU A 60 23.47 -0.80 -8.88
C LEU A 60 24.20 0.06 -7.86
N ALA A 61 24.06 1.41 -7.92
CA ALA A 61 24.69 2.28 -6.92
C ALA A 61 24.15 2.00 -5.51
N HIS A 62 22.95 1.45 -5.41
CA HIS A 62 22.21 1.34 -4.13
C HIS A 62 21.65 -0.05 -3.85
N GLY A 63 22.29 -1.11 -4.31
CA GLY A 63 21.95 -2.47 -3.90
C GLY A 63 21.23 -3.34 -4.95
N GLY A 64 20.94 -2.81 -6.15
CA GLY A 64 20.41 -3.64 -7.26
C GLY A 64 21.48 -4.56 -7.87
N PRO A 65 21.16 -5.41 -8.85
CA PRO A 65 19.86 -5.50 -9.50
C PRO A 65 18.79 -6.15 -8.59
N TYR A 66 17.55 -5.75 -8.79
CA TYR A 66 16.41 -6.41 -8.17
C TYR A 66 15.92 -7.49 -9.13
N PRO A 67 15.86 -8.78 -8.75
CA PRO A 67 15.61 -9.88 -9.67
C PRO A 67 14.31 -9.77 -10.46
N GLY A 68 13.28 -9.16 -9.86
CA GLY A 68 11.99 -8.95 -10.51
C GLY A 68 11.93 -7.80 -11.50
N ALA A 69 12.94 -6.92 -11.57
CA ALA A 69 12.95 -5.80 -12.51
C ALA A 69 13.54 -6.21 -13.87
N ASP A 70 12.97 -5.70 -14.95
CA ASP A 70 13.57 -5.85 -16.28
C ASP A 70 14.70 -4.85 -16.48
N THR A 71 15.90 -5.29 -16.16
CA THR A 71 17.12 -4.50 -16.32
C THR A 71 17.62 -4.38 -17.76
N SER A 72 16.99 -5.06 -18.71
CA SER A 72 17.27 -4.88 -20.15
C SER A 72 16.82 -3.51 -20.65
N GLN A 73 15.92 -2.86 -19.88
CA GLN A 73 15.32 -1.57 -20.22
C GLN A 73 14.74 -1.55 -21.63
N THR A 74 14.06 -2.65 -22.00
CA THR A 74 13.39 -2.77 -23.30
C THR A 74 11.96 -3.29 -23.11
N ALA A 75 11.06 -2.82 -23.97
CA ALA A 75 9.72 -3.37 -24.11
C ALA A 75 9.58 -4.06 -25.47
N THR A 76 8.61 -4.94 -25.60
CA THR A 76 8.23 -5.52 -26.90
C THR A 76 6.89 -4.92 -27.31
N VAL A 77 6.87 -4.22 -28.44
CA VAL A 77 5.68 -3.58 -29.00
C VAL A 77 5.51 -4.07 -30.43
N ASP A 78 4.38 -4.67 -30.75
CA ASP A 78 4.10 -5.27 -32.07
C ASP A 78 5.23 -6.20 -32.57
N GLY A 79 5.86 -6.93 -31.65
CA GLY A 79 6.97 -7.85 -31.95
C GLY A 79 8.33 -7.19 -32.11
N ALA A 80 8.42 -5.87 -32.05
CA ALA A 80 9.69 -5.14 -32.10
C ALA A 80 10.13 -4.75 -30.68
N LYS A 81 11.46 -4.85 -30.42
CA LYS A 81 12.04 -4.33 -29.17
C LYS A 81 12.25 -2.82 -29.27
N ILE A 82 11.75 -2.10 -28.27
CA ILE A 82 11.99 -0.67 -28.08
C ILE A 82 12.73 -0.44 -26.76
N ALA A 83 13.57 0.59 -26.69
CA ALA A 83 14.24 0.94 -25.46
C ALA A 83 13.32 1.75 -24.55
N LEU A 84 13.28 1.39 -23.25
CA LEU A 84 12.69 2.26 -22.23
C LEU A 84 13.48 3.54 -22.12
N LYS A 85 12.80 4.65 -21.83
CA LYS A 85 13.43 5.96 -21.71
C LYS A 85 13.49 6.39 -20.23
N PRO A 86 14.57 7.05 -19.81
CA PRO A 86 14.58 7.69 -18.50
C PRO A 86 13.61 8.88 -18.51
N VAL A 87 12.69 8.91 -17.55
CA VAL A 87 11.76 10.02 -17.31
C VAL A 87 11.91 10.42 -15.84
N PRO A 88 12.13 11.69 -15.50
CA PRO A 88 12.25 12.10 -14.11
C PRO A 88 10.92 12.01 -13.37
N LEU A 89 10.98 11.93 -12.02
CA LEU A 89 9.76 12.00 -11.17
C LEU A 89 9.01 13.30 -11.43
N GLU A 90 9.73 14.43 -11.42
CA GLU A 90 9.20 15.74 -11.75
C GLU A 90 8.98 15.90 -13.26
N ASN A 91 7.98 15.22 -13.79
CA ASN A 91 7.62 15.34 -15.20
C ASN A 91 6.17 15.89 -15.35
N PRO A 92 5.89 16.61 -16.44
CA PRO A 92 4.57 17.22 -16.63
C PRO A 92 3.51 16.27 -17.17
N GLY A 93 3.90 15.07 -17.59
CA GLY A 93 3.01 14.12 -18.24
C GLY A 93 2.44 13.11 -17.25
N ASP A 94 1.13 13.06 -17.19
CA ASP A 94 0.37 12.10 -16.41
C ASP A 94 -0.34 11.14 -17.37
N PRO A 95 0.11 9.86 -17.48
CA PRO A 95 -0.54 8.91 -18.35
C PRO A 95 -1.94 8.58 -17.83
N SER A 96 -2.91 8.43 -18.75
CA SER A 96 -4.24 8.01 -18.35
C SER A 96 -4.19 6.59 -17.78
N HIS A 97 -4.73 6.43 -16.58
CA HIS A 97 -4.83 5.14 -15.91
C HIS A 97 -6.28 4.82 -15.54
N THR A 98 -7.24 5.34 -16.33
CA THR A 98 -8.63 4.88 -16.24
C THR A 98 -8.71 3.38 -16.51
N HIS A 99 -9.77 2.73 -16.05
CA HIS A 99 -9.95 1.29 -16.30
C HIS A 99 -9.84 0.92 -17.79
N LEU A 100 -10.36 1.75 -18.69
CA LEU A 100 -10.29 1.49 -20.13
C LEU A 100 -8.88 1.65 -20.67
N ALA A 101 -8.13 2.67 -20.24
CA ALA A 101 -6.74 2.87 -20.62
C ALA A 101 -5.88 1.68 -20.17
N LEU A 102 -6.03 1.27 -18.91
CA LEU A 102 -5.30 0.12 -18.37
C LEU A 102 -5.64 -1.20 -19.09
N LEU A 103 -6.88 -1.38 -19.58
CA LEU A 103 -7.24 -2.52 -20.43
C LEU A 103 -6.56 -2.48 -21.79
N ASP A 104 -6.45 -1.30 -22.39
CA ASP A 104 -5.74 -1.10 -23.67
C ASP A 104 -4.24 -1.37 -23.50
N GLU A 105 -3.63 -0.84 -22.43
CA GLU A 105 -2.23 -1.07 -22.07
C GLU A 105 -1.92 -2.55 -21.84
N TRP A 106 -2.77 -3.23 -21.06
CA TRP A 106 -2.66 -4.67 -20.80
C TRP A 106 -2.75 -5.50 -22.08
N ASN A 107 -3.61 -5.08 -22.99
CA ASN A 107 -3.85 -5.70 -24.29
C ASN A 107 -3.92 -7.24 -24.21
N ARG A 108 -4.76 -7.75 -23.29
CA ARG A 108 -4.94 -9.20 -23.03
C ARG A 108 -3.64 -9.91 -22.64
N GLY A 109 -2.78 -9.27 -21.90
CA GLY A 109 -1.50 -9.82 -21.40
C GLY A 109 -0.32 -9.62 -22.33
N ARG A 110 -0.47 -8.92 -23.45
CA ARG A 110 0.67 -8.63 -24.35
C ARG A 110 1.55 -7.50 -23.86
N MET A 111 1.04 -6.64 -22.97
CA MET A 111 1.78 -5.51 -22.40
C MET A 111 2.36 -4.56 -23.47
N ASP A 112 1.67 -4.38 -24.57
CA ASP A 112 2.13 -3.62 -25.73
C ASP A 112 1.21 -2.44 -26.13
N GLY A 113 0.19 -2.13 -25.31
CA GLY A 113 -0.78 -1.06 -25.58
C GLY A 113 -0.42 0.32 -25.03
N PHE A 114 0.65 0.45 -24.26
CA PHE A 114 1.03 1.69 -23.55
C PHE A 114 1.33 2.88 -24.48
N ALA A 115 1.68 2.65 -25.74
CA ALA A 115 1.95 3.73 -26.70
C ALA A 115 0.70 4.50 -27.15
N ASN A 116 -0.49 3.95 -26.93
CA ASN A 116 -1.75 4.53 -27.34
C ASN A 116 -2.41 5.40 -26.26
N ASP A 117 -1.72 5.58 -25.14
CA ASP A 117 -2.27 6.25 -24.00
C ASP A 117 -2.40 7.77 -24.18
N HIS A 118 -3.40 8.33 -23.53
CA HIS A 118 -3.63 9.76 -23.49
C HIS A 118 -2.86 10.35 -22.30
N ILE A 119 -2.13 11.43 -22.55
CA ILE A 119 -1.29 12.06 -21.53
C ILE A 119 -1.90 13.40 -21.12
N HIS A 120 -2.11 13.54 -19.83
CA HIS A 120 -2.58 14.78 -19.21
C HIS A 120 -1.41 15.57 -18.60
N SER A 121 -1.68 16.73 -18.11
CA SER A 121 -0.85 17.51 -17.21
C SER A 121 -1.74 18.39 -16.34
N LEU A 122 -1.17 19.01 -15.33
CA LEU A 122 -1.85 20.04 -14.53
C LEU A 122 -2.42 21.19 -15.37
N PHE A 123 -1.94 21.36 -16.59
CA PHE A 123 -2.30 22.42 -17.52
C PHE A 123 -3.19 21.92 -18.67
N GLY A 124 -3.67 20.69 -18.61
CA GLY A 124 -4.48 20.06 -19.65
C GLY A 124 -3.69 19.06 -20.51
N TRP A 125 -4.26 18.67 -21.64
CA TRP A 125 -3.61 17.73 -22.57
C TRP A 125 -2.27 18.24 -23.07
N ILE A 126 -1.22 17.42 -22.96
CA ILE A 126 0.11 17.74 -23.48
C ILE A 126 0.52 16.76 -24.57
N LYS A 127 1.33 17.24 -25.47
CA LYS A 127 1.95 16.38 -26.48
C LYS A 127 3.27 15.85 -25.94
N VAL A 128 3.36 14.56 -25.72
CA VAL A 128 4.58 13.87 -25.35
C VAL A 128 5.14 13.05 -26.52
N PRO A 129 6.40 12.66 -26.50
CA PRO A 129 6.93 11.76 -27.52
C PRO A 129 6.20 10.42 -27.54
N PRO A 130 6.03 9.78 -28.71
CA PRO A 130 5.50 8.43 -28.79
C PRO A 130 6.27 7.47 -27.87
N GLY A 131 5.54 6.61 -27.16
CA GLY A 131 6.12 5.68 -26.20
C GLY A 131 6.66 6.33 -24.93
N PHE A 132 6.10 7.49 -24.53
CA PHE A 132 6.45 8.17 -23.28
C PHE A 132 6.28 7.29 -22.04
N THR A 133 5.24 6.48 -22.02
CA THR A 133 4.88 5.56 -20.95
C THR A 133 5.82 4.36 -20.82
N TYR A 134 6.58 4.02 -21.87
CA TYR A 134 7.66 3.04 -21.80
C TYR A 134 8.91 3.66 -21.16
N ALA A 135 8.85 3.84 -19.86
CA ALA A 135 9.83 4.64 -19.14
C ALA A 135 10.22 4.01 -17.79
N TYR A 136 11.39 4.43 -17.32
CA TYR A 136 11.85 4.18 -15.96
C TYR A 136 12.36 5.47 -15.32
N ILE A 137 12.28 5.55 -13.98
CA ILE A 137 12.83 6.68 -13.23
C ILE A 137 14.32 6.42 -12.98
N PRO A 138 15.22 7.40 -13.24
CA PRO A 138 16.62 7.27 -12.89
C PRO A 138 16.83 6.99 -11.39
N ASP A 139 17.71 6.06 -11.04
CA ASP A 139 17.96 5.63 -9.66
C ASP A 139 18.47 6.76 -8.75
N SER A 140 19.05 7.80 -9.34
CA SER A 140 19.44 9.02 -8.63
C SER A 140 18.27 9.75 -7.96
N GLN A 141 17.06 9.58 -8.48
CA GLN A 141 15.83 10.15 -7.91
C GLN A 141 15.10 9.18 -6.99
N THR A 142 15.27 7.87 -7.18
CA THR A 142 14.66 6.80 -6.36
C THR A 142 15.64 6.20 -5.35
N THR A 143 16.78 6.85 -5.12
CA THR A 143 17.86 6.39 -4.23
C THR A 143 17.35 5.92 -2.86
N ILE A 144 16.40 6.63 -2.26
CA ILE A 144 15.83 6.27 -0.94
C ILE A 144 15.09 4.94 -1.04
N TYR A 145 14.26 4.72 -2.06
CA TYR A 145 13.54 3.46 -2.26
C TYR A 145 14.52 2.29 -2.45
N HIS A 146 15.54 2.48 -3.29
CA HIS A 146 16.56 1.47 -3.55
C HIS A 146 17.36 1.10 -2.29
N LEU A 147 17.73 2.09 -1.48
CA LEU A 147 18.41 1.83 -0.21
C LEU A 147 17.53 1.12 0.81
N LEU A 148 16.27 1.52 0.93
CA LEU A 148 15.34 0.86 1.83
C LEU A 148 15.08 -0.58 1.38
N ALA A 149 14.86 -0.81 0.08
CA ALA A 149 14.69 -2.14 -0.49
C ALA A 149 15.93 -3.03 -0.32
N ALA A 150 17.14 -2.46 -0.50
CA ALA A 150 18.37 -3.20 -0.31
C ALA A 150 18.65 -3.57 1.14
N HIS A 151 18.21 -2.75 2.08
CA HIS A 151 18.47 -2.95 3.52
C HIS A 151 17.42 -3.81 4.21
N TYR A 152 16.18 -3.79 3.72
CA TYR A 152 15.02 -4.46 4.30
C TYR A 152 14.44 -5.50 3.33
N ALA A 153 13.12 -5.65 3.29
CA ALA A 153 12.44 -6.61 2.42
C ALA A 153 11.69 -5.89 1.29
N LEU A 154 11.84 -6.38 0.08
CA LEU A 154 11.13 -5.94 -1.12
C LEU A 154 10.24 -7.08 -1.64
N ALA A 155 9.02 -6.79 -2.08
CA ALA A 155 8.21 -7.71 -2.86
C ALA A 155 8.15 -7.24 -4.32
N ASP A 156 8.43 -8.15 -5.26
CA ASP A 156 8.46 -7.89 -6.69
C ASP A 156 7.30 -8.53 -7.48
N GLU A 157 6.48 -9.33 -6.82
CA GLU A 157 5.27 -9.96 -7.37
C GLU A 157 4.01 -9.48 -6.63
N ASN A 158 3.97 -8.18 -6.27
CA ASN A 158 2.77 -7.54 -5.75
C ASN A 158 2.06 -6.77 -6.86
N PHE A 159 0.75 -6.88 -6.91
CA PHE A 159 -0.09 -6.31 -7.96
C PHE A 159 -1.14 -5.37 -7.37
N ALA A 160 -1.52 -4.34 -8.12
CA ALA A 160 -2.70 -3.56 -7.80
C ALA A 160 -3.95 -4.48 -7.82
N PRO A 161 -5.02 -4.14 -7.06
CA PRO A 161 -6.13 -5.08 -6.89
C PRO A 161 -6.88 -5.42 -8.18
N ARG A 162 -6.92 -4.49 -9.12
CA ARG A 162 -7.49 -4.64 -10.47
C ARG A 162 -6.84 -3.60 -11.38
N LEU A 163 -7.21 -3.63 -12.67
CA LEU A 163 -6.89 -2.57 -13.63
C LEU A 163 -7.83 -1.37 -13.38
N VAL A 164 -7.56 -0.59 -12.35
CA VAL A 164 -8.42 0.52 -11.90
C VAL A 164 -7.59 1.69 -11.39
N PRO A 165 -8.12 2.91 -11.41
CA PRO A 165 -7.43 4.10 -10.91
C PRO A 165 -7.55 4.25 -9.38
N THR A 166 -6.94 5.31 -8.88
CA THR A 166 -6.71 5.69 -7.49
C THR A 166 -7.88 5.46 -6.54
N PHE A 167 -9.08 6.03 -6.80
CA PHE A 167 -10.21 5.90 -5.88
C PHE A 167 -10.60 4.43 -5.65
N ALA A 168 -10.58 3.61 -6.71
CA ALA A 168 -10.92 2.20 -6.63
C ALA A 168 -9.85 1.40 -5.89
N SER A 169 -8.58 1.72 -6.07
CA SER A 169 -7.46 1.10 -5.37
C SER A 169 -7.48 1.39 -3.87
N HIS A 170 -7.65 2.65 -3.48
CA HIS A 170 -7.79 3.05 -2.08
C HIS A 170 -9.06 2.45 -1.43
N TYR A 171 -10.18 2.39 -2.17
CA TYR A 171 -11.40 1.71 -1.70
C TYR A 171 -11.11 0.23 -1.39
N THR A 172 -10.36 -0.44 -2.26
CA THR A 172 -10.03 -1.86 -2.07
C THR A 172 -9.12 -2.06 -0.86
N LEU A 173 -8.11 -1.19 -0.66
CA LEU A 173 -7.25 -1.25 0.52
C LEU A 173 -8.05 -1.05 1.82
N ALA A 174 -9.03 -0.15 1.82
CA ALA A 174 -9.86 0.14 2.99
C ALA A 174 -10.89 -0.95 3.31
N THR A 175 -11.37 -1.70 2.30
CA THR A 175 -12.53 -2.62 2.43
C THR A 175 -12.23 -4.06 2.07
N ALA A 176 -11.07 -4.36 1.51
CA ALA A 176 -10.75 -5.62 0.85
C ALA A 176 -11.78 -6.04 -0.24
N GLN A 177 -12.50 -5.07 -0.83
CA GLN A 177 -13.51 -5.30 -1.87
C GLN A 177 -13.13 -4.53 -3.13
N SER A 178 -13.02 -5.19 -4.27
CA SER A 178 -12.71 -4.53 -5.55
C SER A 178 -13.95 -4.34 -6.41
N ARG A 179 -14.90 -3.56 -5.94
CA ARG A 179 -16.20 -3.31 -6.57
C ARG A 179 -16.23 -2.05 -7.42
N ILE A 180 -15.33 -1.12 -7.17
CA ILE A 180 -15.26 0.17 -7.87
C ILE A 180 -14.44 -0.01 -9.13
N ALA A 181 -14.90 0.62 -10.23
CA ALA A 181 -14.28 0.48 -11.55
C ALA A 181 -13.60 1.76 -12.04
N GLY A 182 -13.66 2.84 -11.28
CA GLY A 182 -13.08 4.11 -11.71
C GLY A 182 -13.16 5.18 -10.64
N ASN A 183 -12.75 6.39 -11.01
CA ASN A 183 -12.86 7.55 -10.16
C ASN A 183 -14.28 8.16 -10.25
N PRO A 184 -14.74 8.91 -9.24
CA PRO A 184 -15.96 9.70 -9.32
C PRO A 184 -15.88 10.74 -10.45
N ASN A 185 -17.00 10.96 -11.13
CA ASN A 185 -17.12 11.94 -12.23
C ASN A 185 -17.21 13.41 -11.76
N ASN A 186 -16.56 13.73 -10.65
CA ASN A 186 -16.51 15.07 -10.07
C ASN A 186 -15.19 15.23 -9.31
N ARG A 187 -14.74 16.46 -9.12
CA ARG A 187 -13.51 16.79 -8.39
C ARG A 187 -13.61 16.71 -6.87
N ILE A 188 -14.81 16.62 -6.31
CA ILE A 188 -15.04 16.38 -4.88
C ILE A 188 -15.54 14.96 -4.76
N TRP A 189 -14.78 14.10 -4.11
CA TRP A 189 -15.06 12.68 -3.98
C TRP A 189 -15.65 12.35 -2.60
N GLY A 190 -16.20 11.15 -2.47
CA GLY A 190 -16.76 10.70 -1.22
C GLY A 190 -18.15 11.23 -0.91
N CYS A 191 -18.50 11.24 0.35
CA CYS A 191 -19.83 11.65 0.84
C CYS A 191 -20.08 13.16 0.68
N ASP A 192 -19.03 13.96 0.55
CA ASP A 192 -19.11 15.39 0.33
C ASP A 192 -19.31 15.75 -1.16
N SER A 193 -19.39 14.77 -2.03
CA SER A 193 -19.62 14.98 -3.47
C SER A 193 -20.93 15.72 -3.74
N PRO A 194 -20.98 16.58 -4.77
CA PRO A 194 -22.22 17.21 -5.20
C PRO A 194 -23.29 16.18 -5.61
N PRO A 195 -24.59 16.51 -5.45
CA PRO A 195 -25.68 15.67 -5.94
C PRO A 195 -25.52 15.34 -7.43
N GLY A 196 -25.69 14.07 -7.79
CA GLY A 196 -25.52 13.61 -9.17
C GLY A 196 -24.13 13.11 -9.50
N THR A 197 -23.15 13.25 -8.60
CA THR A 197 -21.84 12.60 -8.74
C THR A 197 -22.03 11.08 -8.73
N THR A 198 -21.36 10.39 -9.65
CA THR A 198 -21.37 8.93 -9.72
C THR A 198 -19.95 8.39 -9.84
N VAL A 199 -19.74 7.21 -9.30
CA VAL A 199 -18.56 6.40 -9.50
C VAL A 199 -18.95 5.11 -10.23
N PRO A 200 -18.23 4.69 -11.28
CA PRO A 200 -18.52 3.44 -11.97
C PRO A 200 -18.22 2.24 -11.07
N VAL A 201 -19.04 1.20 -11.16
CA VAL A 201 -18.89 -0.02 -10.38
C VAL A 201 -18.90 -1.23 -11.29
N PHE A 202 -18.20 -2.29 -10.88
CA PHE A 202 -18.23 -3.55 -11.59
C PHE A 202 -19.54 -4.30 -11.38
N GLY A 203 -20.11 -4.80 -12.46
CA GLY A 203 -21.17 -5.78 -12.49
C GLY A 203 -20.64 -7.20 -12.69
N ALA A 204 -21.51 -8.09 -13.16
CA ALA A 204 -21.12 -9.46 -13.46
C ALA A 204 -20.15 -9.50 -14.64
N GLY A 205 -19.11 -10.34 -14.55
CA GLY A 205 -18.16 -10.58 -15.63
C GLY A 205 -17.35 -9.35 -16.05
N GLU A 206 -16.99 -8.50 -15.11
CA GLU A 206 -16.22 -7.27 -15.34
C GLU A 206 -16.95 -6.19 -16.17
N SER A 207 -18.27 -6.33 -16.41
CA SER A 207 -19.04 -5.25 -17.00
C SER A 207 -19.10 -4.03 -16.09
N ILE A 208 -19.04 -2.84 -16.67
CA ILE A 208 -19.20 -1.59 -15.91
C ILE A 208 -20.67 -1.20 -15.90
N LEU A 209 -21.22 -0.99 -14.71
CA LEU A 209 -22.60 -0.52 -14.52
C LEU A 209 -22.65 1.00 -14.69
N THR A 210 -23.50 1.47 -15.59
CA THR A 210 -23.79 2.89 -15.80
C THR A 210 -25.24 3.17 -15.47
N PRO A 211 -25.56 4.29 -14.80
CA PRO A 211 -24.70 5.46 -14.51
C PRO A 211 -23.73 5.31 -13.32
N GLY A 212 -23.59 4.13 -12.68
CA GLY A 212 -22.81 3.96 -11.48
C GLY A 212 -23.58 4.30 -10.20
N VAL A 213 -22.87 4.52 -9.10
CA VAL A 213 -23.45 4.79 -7.78
C VAL A 213 -22.90 6.09 -7.20
N PHE A 214 -23.61 6.73 -6.28
CA PHE A 214 -23.10 7.87 -5.54
C PHE A 214 -21.94 7.42 -4.63
N PRO A 215 -20.80 8.12 -4.59
CA PRO A 215 -19.58 7.66 -3.91
C PRO A 215 -19.63 7.83 -2.39
N CYS A 216 -20.70 7.39 -1.73
CA CYS A 216 -20.84 7.40 -0.27
C CYS A 216 -21.41 6.06 0.19
N PHE A 217 -20.57 5.23 0.76
CA PHE A 217 -20.81 3.81 0.98
C PHE A 217 -21.11 3.48 2.45
N ASP A 218 -21.74 2.33 2.66
CA ASP A 218 -22.06 1.79 3.99
C ASP A 218 -21.27 0.49 4.30
N GLN A 219 -20.34 0.10 3.42
CA GLN A 219 -19.50 -1.07 3.63
C GLN A 219 -18.59 -0.88 4.86
N PRO A 220 -18.35 -1.96 5.64
CA PRO A 220 -17.36 -1.95 6.69
C PRO A 220 -15.94 -1.72 6.11
N THR A 221 -15.11 -1.04 6.87
CA THR A 221 -13.70 -0.79 6.57
C THR A 221 -12.81 -1.52 7.56
N ILE A 222 -11.51 -1.60 7.26
CA ILE A 222 -10.52 -2.09 8.23
C ILE A 222 -10.56 -1.27 9.53
N GLY A 223 -10.90 0.02 9.47
CA GLY A 223 -11.12 0.87 10.65
C GLY A 223 -12.19 0.33 11.58
N ASP A 224 -13.29 -0.22 11.04
CA ASP A 224 -14.35 -0.84 11.84
C ASP A 224 -13.86 -2.09 12.59
N LEU A 225 -13.01 -2.92 11.97
CA LEU A 225 -12.42 -4.08 12.63
C LEU A 225 -11.44 -3.67 13.73
N LEU A 226 -10.63 -2.63 13.48
CA LEU A 226 -9.69 -2.08 14.45
C LEU A 226 -10.44 -1.51 15.67
N ASP A 227 -11.52 -0.76 15.46
CA ASP A 227 -12.36 -0.24 16.54
C ASP A 227 -12.99 -1.35 17.38
N ALA A 228 -13.54 -2.38 16.73
CA ALA A 228 -14.14 -3.53 17.41
C ALA A 228 -13.11 -4.30 18.28
N ALA A 229 -11.83 -4.28 17.89
CA ALA A 229 -10.74 -4.89 18.65
C ALA A 229 -10.03 -3.93 19.60
N HIS A 230 -10.48 -2.68 19.72
CA HIS A 230 -9.82 -1.61 20.48
C HIS A 230 -8.37 -1.34 20.07
N VAL A 231 -8.03 -1.55 18.79
CA VAL A 231 -6.75 -1.21 18.20
C VAL A 231 -6.80 0.24 17.75
N THR A 232 -5.91 1.06 18.24
CA THR A 232 -5.89 2.49 17.87
C THR A 232 -5.44 2.66 16.42
N TRP A 233 -6.10 3.56 15.69
CA TRP A 233 -5.74 3.81 14.29
C TRP A 233 -5.94 5.27 13.90
N LYS A 234 -5.20 5.71 12.89
CA LYS A 234 -5.37 7.00 12.22
C LYS A 234 -5.18 6.87 10.71
N TYR A 235 -5.87 7.74 10.00
CA TYR A 235 -5.71 7.95 8.57
C TYR A 235 -5.22 9.38 8.36
N TYR A 236 -3.96 9.51 7.96
CA TYR A 236 -3.30 10.79 7.72
C TYR A 236 -3.40 11.13 6.24
N THR A 237 -4.05 12.25 5.90
CA THR A 237 -4.36 12.62 4.52
C THR A 237 -4.56 14.13 4.36
N GLY A 238 -4.80 14.59 3.14
CA GLY A 238 -5.30 15.93 2.87
C GLY A 238 -6.82 16.04 3.03
N PRO A 239 -7.38 17.25 3.03
CA PRO A 239 -8.82 17.46 3.14
C PRO A 239 -9.56 17.05 1.85
N SER A 240 -10.65 16.28 1.99
CA SER A 240 -11.47 15.78 0.89
C SER A 240 -12.22 16.87 0.11
N ASN A 241 -12.55 17.97 0.78
CA ASN A 241 -13.26 19.11 0.17
C ASN A 241 -12.34 20.12 -0.51
N ASP A 242 -11.04 19.89 -0.50
CA ASP A 242 -10.12 20.66 -1.33
C ASP A 242 -10.34 20.25 -2.79
N ARG A 243 -10.69 21.21 -3.63
CA ARG A 243 -10.88 20.97 -5.08
C ARG A 243 -9.62 20.40 -5.77
N TYR A 244 -8.50 20.37 -5.07
CA TYR A 244 -7.23 19.89 -5.57
C TYR A 244 -6.79 18.56 -4.95
N ASN A 245 -7.48 18.04 -3.90
CA ASN A 245 -7.07 16.81 -3.20
C ASN A 245 -8.24 15.93 -2.75
N PRO A 246 -9.13 15.47 -3.63
CA PRO A 246 -10.15 14.49 -3.23
C PRO A 246 -9.64 13.05 -3.27
N ALA A 247 -8.61 12.76 -4.08
CA ALA A 247 -8.26 11.41 -4.51
C ALA A 247 -7.85 10.50 -3.34
N VAL A 248 -7.03 11.02 -2.46
CA VAL A 248 -6.37 10.20 -1.43
C VAL A 248 -7.11 10.14 -0.10
N ASN A 249 -8.29 10.77 0.04
CA ASN A 249 -9.09 10.70 1.27
C ASN A 249 -10.26 9.72 1.15
N ILE A 250 -9.97 8.45 0.97
CA ILE A 250 -10.99 7.42 0.77
C ILE A 250 -11.97 7.30 1.94
N TYR A 251 -11.58 7.65 3.17
CA TYR A 251 -12.46 7.55 4.33
C TYR A 251 -13.61 8.57 4.31
N ASP A 252 -13.52 9.62 3.49
CA ASP A 252 -14.69 10.46 3.19
C ASP A 252 -15.79 9.70 2.44
N ALA A 253 -15.45 8.65 1.72
CA ALA A 253 -16.43 7.83 0.99
C ALA A 253 -17.23 6.86 1.88
N PHE A 254 -16.94 6.78 3.16
CA PHE A 254 -17.65 5.88 4.07
C PHE A 254 -18.52 6.67 5.04
N ARG A 255 -19.86 6.57 4.86
CA ARG A 255 -20.87 7.33 5.60
C ARG A 255 -20.70 7.24 7.11
N LYS A 256 -20.44 6.04 7.63
CA LYS A 256 -20.26 5.78 9.06
C LYS A 256 -19.05 6.55 9.61
N ILE A 257 -17.97 6.63 8.86
CA ILE A 257 -16.77 7.37 9.27
C ILE A 257 -16.98 8.86 9.06
N ARG A 258 -17.37 9.28 7.85
CA ARG A 258 -17.47 10.71 7.49
C ARG A 258 -18.41 11.49 8.41
N TYR A 259 -19.55 10.91 8.76
CA TYR A 259 -20.54 11.55 9.63
C TYR A 259 -20.52 11.02 11.08
N GLY A 260 -19.63 10.05 11.36
CA GLY A 260 -19.45 9.46 12.68
C GLY A 260 -18.34 10.13 13.52
N PRO A 261 -18.12 9.60 14.73
CA PRO A 261 -17.08 10.12 15.63
C PRO A 261 -15.65 9.91 15.08
N ASP A 262 -15.43 8.89 14.25
CA ASP A 262 -14.10 8.49 13.77
C ASP A 262 -13.50 9.51 12.83
N TRP A 263 -14.34 10.28 12.11
CA TRP A 263 -13.85 11.40 11.32
C TRP A 263 -12.99 12.37 12.13
N ARG A 264 -13.42 12.71 13.33
CA ARG A 264 -12.70 13.65 14.19
C ARG A 264 -11.59 13.00 15.02
N ARG A 265 -11.70 11.70 15.30
CA ARG A 265 -10.73 10.97 16.14
C ARG A 265 -9.57 10.42 15.32
N ASN A 266 -9.90 9.86 14.16
CA ASN A 266 -9.01 8.99 13.42
C ASN A 266 -8.55 9.58 12.07
N VAL A 267 -9.35 10.46 11.42
CA VAL A 267 -8.92 11.13 10.18
C VAL A 267 -8.17 12.42 10.53
N THR A 268 -6.90 12.47 10.16
CA THR A 268 -5.97 13.53 10.55
C THR A 268 -5.42 14.25 9.32
N MET A 269 -5.55 15.56 9.30
CA MET A 269 -5.12 16.45 8.22
C MET A 269 -4.27 17.60 8.75
N PRO A 270 -3.19 17.99 8.08
CA PRO A 270 -2.55 17.35 6.94
C PRO A 270 -1.77 16.08 7.32
N SER A 271 -1.34 15.31 6.31
CA SER A 271 -0.63 14.02 6.50
C SER A 271 0.70 14.16 7.25
N GLY A 272 1.38 15.30 7.15
CA GLY A 272 2.64 15.59 7.86
C GLY A 272 2.54 15.51 9.38
N LYS A 273 1.32 15.56 9.96
CA LYS A 273 1.11 15.40 11.40
C LYS A 273 1.58 14.04 11.94
N ILE A 274 1.75 13.02 11.11
CA ILE A 274 2.34 11.74 11.55
C ILE A 274 3.73 11.95 12.15
N LEU A 275 4.54 12.84 11.61
CA LEU A 275 5.89 13.11 12.12
C LEU A 275 5.84 13.69 13.55
N GLY A 276 4.87 14.56 13.82
CA GLY A 276 4.60 15.07 15.16
C GLY A 276 4.11 13.99 16.13
N ASP A 277 3.22 13.11 15.70
CA ASP A 277 2.73 11.99 16.51
C ASP A 277 3.87 10.99 16.84
N ILE A 278 4.78 10.72 15.91
CA ILE A 278 5.99 9.92 16.16
C ILE A 278 6.89 10.63 17.18
N ALA A 279 7.19 11.91 16.97
CA ALA A 279 8.10 12.66 17.83
C ALA A 279 7.57 12.84 19.26
N SER A 280 6.25 12.93 19.44
CA SER A 280 5.59 13.11 20.74
C SER A 280 5.14 11.80 21.40
N CYS A 281 5.47 10.65 20.83
CA CYS A 281 5.08 9.31 21.33
C CYS A 281 3.54 9.06 21.32
N HIS A 282 2.87 9.58 20.31
CA HIS A 282 1.42 9.40 20.13
C HIS A 282 1.06 8.62 18.84
N LEU A 283 2.03 7.88 18.26
CA LEU A 283 1.77 7.05 17.10
C LEU A 283 0.74 5.96 17.45
N PRO A 284 -0.37 5.84 16.70
CA PRO A 284 -1.34 4.77 16.93
C PRO A 284 -0.80 3.39 16.51
N SER A 285 -1.54 2.34 16.85
CA SER A 285 -1.18 0.97 16.47
C SER A 285 -1.22 0.77 14.96
N VAL A 286 -2.17 1.39 14.26
CA VAL A 286 -2.24 1.34 12.78
C VAL A 286 -2.33 2.77 12.24
N SER A 287 -1.46 3.09 11.30
CA SER A 287 -1.43 4.38 10.60
C SER A 287 -1.51 4.14 9.09
N PHE A 288 -2.51 4.70 8.45
CA PHE A 288 -2.54 4.83 6.99
C PHE A 288 -2.11 6.25 6.64
N VAL A 289 -1.17 6.39 5.73
CA VAL A 289 -0.53 7.68 5.42
C VAL A 289 -0.56 7.90 3.92
N MET A 290 -1.31 8.90 3.52
CA MET A 290 -1.43 9.36 2.15
C MET A 290 -0.63 10.65 2.01
N PRO A 291 0.32 10.76 1.07
CA PRO A 291 1.03 12.00 0.84
C PRO A 291 0.08 13.08 0.31
N ASN A 292 0.51 14.33 0.36
CA ASN A 292 -0.09 15.35 -0.50
C ASN A 292 0.49 15.23 -1.92
N ALA A 293 -0.04 15.99 -2.89
CA ALA A 293 0.40 15.91 -4.28
C ALA A 293 1.90 16.13 -4.47
N MET A 294 2.47 17.09 -3.76
CA MET A 294 3.87 17.45 -3.91
C MET A 294 4.82 16.44 -3.26
N ASP A 295 4.32 15.64 -2.34
CA ASP A 295 5.07 14.59 -1.64
C ASP A 295 4.76 13.19 -2.14
N SER A 296 3.86 13.07 -3.13
CA SER A 296 3.59 11.84 -3.85
C SER A 296 4.54 11.67 -5.05
N ASP A 297 4.56 10.45 -5.59
CA ASP A 297 5.25 10.16 -6.85
C ASP A 297 4.36 10.39 -8.08
N HIS A 298 3.17 10.96 -7.88
CA HIS A 298 2.17 11.14 -8.95
C HIS A 298 2.76 11.90 -10.12
N ALA A 299 2.66 11.33 -11.31
CA ALA A 299 3.07 11.99 -12.53
C ALA A 299 2.24 13.27 -12.76
N GLY A 300 2.82 14.26 -13.41
CA GLY A 300 2.15 15.55 -13.63
C GLY A 300 2.25 16.54 -12.46
N THR A 301 2.68 16.14 -11.27
CA THR A 301 2.80 17.04 -10.10
C THR A 301 4.01 17.97 -10.16
N LEU A 302 4.95 17.73 -11.07
CA LEU A 302 6.23 18.47 -11.17
C LEU A 302 7.05 18.43 -9.87
N SER A 303 6.98 17.31 -9.14
CA SER A 303 7.70 17.11 -7.89
C SER A 303 8.52 15.82 -7.91
N ALA A 304 9.65 15.83 -7.21
CA ALA A 304 10.46 14.66 -6.91
C ALA A 304 10.58 14.42 -5.39
N ALA A 305 9.67 14.98 -4.60
CA ALA A 305 9.75 14.94 -3.14
C ALA A 305 9.27 13.62 -2.51
N GLY A 306 8.57 12.75 -3.26
CA GLY A 306 8.01 11.49 -2.75
C GLY A 306 9.00 10.60 -2.00
N PRO A 307 10.20 10.30 -2.56
CA PRO A 307 11.21 9.54 -1.82
C PRO A 307 11.66 10.22 -0.53
N GLY A 308 11.75 11.57 -0.53
CA GLY A 308 12.09 12.35 0.65
C GLY A 308 11.02 12.27 1.74
N TRP A 309 9.76 12.27 1.36
CA TRP A 309 8.63 12.03 2.25
C TRP A 309 8.76 10.68 2.97
N ILE A 310 8.96 9.60 2.21
CA ILE A 310 9.17 8.26 2.75
C ILE A 310 10.39 8.23 3.69
N GLY A 311 11.50 8.83 3.26
CA GLY A 311 12.71 8.94 4.06
C GLY A 311 12.50 9.69 5.38
N SER A 312 11.66 10.73 5.39
CA SER A 312 11.37 11.53 6.59
C SER A 312 10.57 10.74 7.64
N ILE A 313 9.57 9.96 7.23
CA ILE A 313 8.83 9.07 8.14
C ILE A 313 9.76 8.00 8.71
N TYR A 314 10.55 7.34 7.84
CA TYR A 314 11.54 6.37 8.27
C TYR A 314 12.53 6.97 9.29
N LEU A 315 13.07 8.17 9.00
CA LEU A 315 13.99 8.87 9.87
C LEU A 315 13.38 9.19 11.24
N ALA A 316 12.11 9.64 11.26
CA ALA A 316 11.39 9.91 12.50
C ALA A 316 11.26 8.64 13.37
N LEU A 317 10.94 7.48 12.78
CA LEU A 317 10.90 6.20 13.49
C LEU A 317 12.26 5.82 14.07
N VAL A 318 13.33 6.00 13.30
CA VAL A 318 14.70 5.71 13.76
C VAL A 318 15.14 6.65 14.88
N GLN A 319 14.78 7.93 14.79
CA GLN A 319 15.13 8.95 15.78
C GLN A 319 14.34 8.77 17.07
N SER A 320 13.13 8.22 17.04
CA SER A 320 12.34 7.97 18.25
C SER A 320 13.08 7.11 19.28
N ARG A 321 14.00 6.26 18.87
CA ARG A 321 14.85 5.43 19.76
C ARG A 321 15.96 6.23 20.47
N GLN A 322 16.32 7.42 19.99
CA GLN A 322 17.43 8.23 20.51
C GLN A 322 16.96 9.27 21.50
N ALA A 323 15.69 9.60 21.48
CA ALA A 323 15.11 10.50 22.44
C ALA A 323 15.10 9.88 23.84
N SER A 324 15.26 10.66 24.88
CA SER A 324 14.94 10.27 26.26
C SER A 324 13.45 9.95 26.45
N ALA A 325 12.71 9.85 25.37
CA ALA A 325 11.29 9.59 25.27
C ALA A 325 10.96 8.13 25.58
N PRO A 326 9.75 7.85 26.13
CA PRO A 326 9.33 6.50 26.48
C PRO A 326 9.07 5.60 25.26
N CYS A 327 9.10 6.15 24.03
CA CYS A 327 8.85 5.42 22.79
C CYS A 327 10.16 5.01 22.09
N ASN A 328 10.12 3.84 21.46
CA ASN A 328 11.17 3.35 20.58
C ASN A 328 10.49 2.66 19.41
N TYR A 329 9.87 3.45 18.54
CA TYR A 329 9.04 2.94 17.47
C TYR A 329 9.79 2.11 16.44
N TYR A 330 11.10 2.36 16.22
CA TYR A 330 11.87 1.50 15.32
C TYR A 330 11.87 0.03 15.74
N LYS A 331 11.82 -0.24 17.06
CA LYS A 331 11.94 -1.60 17.61
C LYS A 331 10.71 -2.46 17.34
N ASP A 332 9.53 -1.85 17.32
CA ASP A 332 8.25 -2.55 17.30
C ASP A 332 7.28 -2.04 16.22
N SER A 333 7.83 -1.35 15.21
CA SER A 333 7.07 -0.93 14.04
C SER A 333 7.39 -1.75 12.80
N ALA A 334 6.39 -1.86 11.93
CA ALA A 334 6.52 -2.21 10.52
C ALA A 334 6.02 -1.02 9.69
N MET A 335 6.91 -0.38 8.95
CA MET A 335 6.55 0.60 7.93
C MET A 335 6.49 -0.10 6.58
N ILE A 336 5.34 -0.05 5.93
CA ILE A 336 5.05 -0.68 4.65
C ILE A 336 4.81 0.44 3.65
N VAL A 337 5.62 0.50 2.61
CA VAL A 337 5.46 1.44 1.50
C VAL A 337 4.99 0.69 0.28
N THR A 338 3.93 1.17 -0.35
CA THR A 338 3.38 0.66 -1.60
C THR A 338 2.86 1.82 -2.44
N TRP A 339 2.44 1.53 -3.65
CA TRP A 339 1.75 2.46 -4.54
C TRP A 339 0.30 2.00 -4.71
N ASP A 340 -0.60 2.91 -5.01
CA ASP A 340 -2.02 2.61 -5.18
C ASP A 340 -2.29 1.88 -6.50
N ASP A 341 -1.74 2.38 -7.60
CA ASP A 341 -1.83 1.78 -8.92
C ASP A 341 -0.59 2.06 -9.80
N SER A 342 -0.66 1.70 -11.07
CA SER A 342 0.45 1.80 -12.03
C SER A 342 0.66 3.19 -12.61
N GLY A 343 -0.35 4.06 -12.57
CA GLY A 343 -0.31 5.37 -13.22
C GLY A 343 -0.09 5.33 -14.72
N GLY A 344 -0.51 4.25 -15.42
CA GLY A 344 -0.29 4.13 -16.87
C GLY A 344 1.16 3.88 -17.29
N TRP A 345 2.07 3.61 -16.36
CA TRP A 345 3.48 3.31 -16.67
C TRP A 345 3.68 1.83 -17.00
N TYR A 346 4.59 1.57 -17.92
CA TYR A 346 4.94 0.23 -18.38
C TYR A 346 5.49 -0.66 -17.25
N ASP A 347 5.09 -1.93 -17.28
CA ASP A 347 5.72 -3.04 -16.57
C ASP A 347 5.80 -4.24 -17.52
N HIS A 348 6.88 -5.02 -17.45
CA HIS A 348 7.06 -6.16 -18.36
C HIS A 348 6.24 -7.39 -17.95
N VAL A 349 5.77 -7.46 -16.70
CA VAL A 349 5.04 -8.61 -16.18
C VAL A 349 3.53 -8.41 -16.35
N PRO A 350 2.86 -9.24 -17.13
CA PRO A 350 1.41 -9.17 -17.25
C PRO A 350 0.74 -9.56 -15.93
N PRO A 351 -0.31 -8.82 -15.51
CA PRO A 351 -1.07 -9.18 -14.33
C PRO A 351 -1.65 -10.59 -14.46
N PRO A 352 -1.59 -11.40 -13.38
CA PRO A 352 -2.19 -12.72 -13.36
C PRO A 352 -3.72 -12.64 -13.27
N PRO A 353 -4.43 -13.75 -13.58
CA PRO A 353 -5.84 -13.86 -13.27
C PRO A 353 -6.09 -13.67 -11.77
N GLY A 354 -7.03 -12.81 -11.46
CA GLY A 354 -7.47 -12.54 -10.09
C GLY A 354 -8.56 -13.50 -9.61
N PRO A 355 -9.01 -13.35 -8.35
CA PRO A 355 -10.11 -14.13 -7.80
C PRO A 355 -11.40 -13.98 -8.61
N LYS A 356 -12.21 -15.06 -8.66
CA LYS A 356 -13.54 -15.06 -9.31
C LYS A 356 -13.55 -14.62 -10.77
N GLY A 357 -12.44 -14.85 -11.51
CA GLY A 357 -12.32 -14.52 -12.92
C GLY A 357 -12.07 -13.05 -13.21
N THR A 358 -11.65 -12.29 -12.22
CA THR A 358 -11.14 -10.91 -12.40
C THR A 358 -9.70 -10.93 -12.91
N THR A 359 -9.19 -9.78 -13.34
CA THR A 359 -7.77 -9.58 -13.65
C THR A 359 -7.19 -8.67 -12.58
N TRP A 360 -6.01 -9.01 -12.02
CA TRP A 360 -5.29 -8.07 -11.15
C TRP A 360 -4.82 -6.86 -11.95
N GLY A 361 -4.45 -5.78 -11.27
CA GLY A 361 -3.80 -4.63 -11.88
C GLY A 361 -2.33 -4.89 -12.18
N PHE A 362 -1.63 -3.89 -12.73
CA PHE A 362 -0.20 -4.00 -12.98
C PHE A 362 0.59 -4.10 -11.67
N ARG A 363 1.86 -4.55 -11.77
CA ARG A 363 2.74 -4.68 -10.62
C ARG A 363 3.04 -3.32 -10.00
N ILE A 364 2.95 -3.29 -8.69
CA ILE A 364 3.37 -2.19 -7.83
C ILE A 364 4.28 -2.75 -6.73
N PRO A 365 5.33 -2.07 -6.30
CA PRO A 365 6.21 -2.62 -5.28
C PRO A 365 5.61 -2.56 -3.87
N ILE A 366 6.08 -3.46 -2.99
CA ILE A 366 5.97 -3.30 -1.53
C ILE A 366 7.38 -3.32 -0.94
N ILE A 367 7.69 -2.31 -0.11
CA ILE A 367 8.90 -2.27 0.70
C ILE A 367 8.49 -2.36 2.17
N VAL A 368 9.01 -3.35 2.90
CA VAL A 368 8.73 -3.53 4.33
C VAL A 368 9.95 -3.21 5.15
N MET A 369 9.89 -2.12 5.90
CA MET A 369 10.94 -1.65 6.80
C MET A 369 10.57 -1.93 8.24
N SER A 370 11.33 -2.78 8.90
CA SER A 370 11.15 -3.16 10.29
C SER A 370 12.47 -3.63 10.90
N ALA A 371 12.60 -3.51 12.20
CA ALA A 371 13.65 -4.20 12.94
C ALA A 371 13.56 -5.75 12.80
N TRP A 372 12.41 -6.23 12.35
CA TRP A 372 12.08 -7.64 12.16
C TRP A 372 11.87 -8.05 10.71
N SER A 373 12.17 -7.17 9.75
CA SER A 373 12.12 -7.55 8.34
C SER A 373 13.09 -8.68 8.05
N ARG A 374 12.72 -9.56 7.14
CA ARG A 374 13.69 -10.43 6.51
C ARG A 374 14.67 -9.55 5.73
N SER A 375 15.96 -9.78 5.92
CA SER A 375 17.00 -8.95 5.36
C SER A 375 18.26 -9.78 5.17
N ASN A 376 18.93 -9.60 4.05
CA ASN A 376 20.26 -10.15 3.78
C ASN A 376 21.38 -9.18 4.21
N PHE A 377 21.00 -8.03 4.79
CA PHE A 377 21.97 -7.07 5.26
C PHE A 377 22.75 -7.63 6.47
N GLU A 378 24.05 -7.75 6.31
CA GLU A 378 25.00 -8.05 7.37
C GLU A 378 26.04 -6.92 7.45
N ARG A 379 26.37 -6.46 8.65
CA ARG A 379 27.40 -5.43 8.84
C ARG A 379 28.76 -5.83 8.27
N SER A 380 29.04 -7.14 8.25
CA SER A 380 30.25 -7.73 7.69
C SER A 380 30.25 -7.81 6.17
N HIS A 381 29.08 -7.75 5.54
CA HIS A 381 28.90 -7.90 4.10
C HIS A 381 27.96 -6.80 3.54
N PRO A 382 28.40 -5.54 3.48
CA PRO A 382 27.53 -4.41 3.08
C PRO A 382 27.08 -4.47 1.61
N LYS A 383 27.55 -5.45 0.82
CA LYS A 383 27.13 -5.73 -0.56
C LYS A 383 26.23 -6.96 -0.69
N ALA A 384 25.59 -7.38 0.40
CA ALA A 384 24.66 -8.50 0.33
C ALA A 384 23.52 -8.20 -0.67
N THR A 385 23.10 -9.24 -1.39
CA THR A 385 21.93 -9.16 -2.27
C THR A 385 20.68 -8.81 -1.45
N PRO A 386 19.82 -7.89 -1.90
CA PRO A 386 18.59 -7.59 -1.20
C PRO A 386 17.74 -8.84 -0.97
N TYR A 387 16.98 -8.88 0.12
CA TYR A 387 15.94 -9.88 0.26
C TYR A 387 14.73 -9.46 -0.58
N VAL A 388 14.39 -10.27 -1.56
CA VAL A 388 13.23 -10.07 -2.43
C VAL A 388 12.26 -11.23 -2.28
N SER A 389 11.00 -10.91 -1.97
CA SER A 389 9.91 -11.86 -1.94
C SER A 389 9.28 -11.96 -3.33
N HIS A 390 9.26 -13.18 -3.88
CA HIS A 390 8.63 -13.51 -5.17
C HIS A 390 7.24 -14.13 -4.99
N ARG A 391 6.61 -13.96 -3.83
CA ARG A 391 5.25 -14.45 -3.62
C ARG A 391 4.26 -13.52 -4.31
N ARG A 392 3.38 -14.12 -5.09
CA ARG A 392 2.27 -13.40 -5.71
C ARG A 392 1.26 -12.97 -4.69
N ARG A 393 0.94 -11.69 -4.71
CA ARG A 393 -0.02 -11.04 -3.83
C ARG A 393 -0.60 -9.81 -4.49
N GLU A 394 -1.66 -9.28 -3.90
CA GLU A 394 -2.18 -7.97 -4.27
C GLU A 394 -2.14 -7.02 -3.05
N SER A 395 -2.55 -5.78 -3.23
CA SER A 395 -2.48 -4.76 -2.17
C SER A 395 -3.24 -5.15 -0.90
N THR A 396 -4.25 -6.03 -0.99
CA THR A 396 -5.00 -6.53 0.18
C THR A 396 -4.18 -7.42 1.10
N ALA A 397 -3.00 -7.87 0.68
CA ALA A 397 -2.01 -8.51 1.56
C ALA A 397 -1.62 -7.62 2.76
N ILE A 398 -1.64 -6.29 2.57
CA ILE A 398 -1.39 -5.31 3.64
C ILE A 398 -2.54 -5.34 4.66
N THR A 399 -3.79 -5.34 4.18
CA THR A 399 -4.98 -5.50 5.05
C THR A 399 -4.92 -6.82 5.79
N LYS A 400 -4.59 -7.91 5.09
CA LYS A 400 -4.42 -9.24 5.67
C LYS A 400 -3.33 -9.28 6.75
N PHE A 401 -2.19 -8.63 6.52
CA PHE A 401 -1.15 -8.53 7.53
C PHE A 401 -1.64 -7.86 8.82
N ILE A 402 -2.42 -6.76 8.70
CA ILE A 402 -3.02 -6.08 9.85
C ILE A 402 -3.99 -7.01 10.57
N GLU A 403 -4.88 -7.70 9.84
CA GLU A 403 -5.82 -8.66 10.42
C GLU A 403 -5.12 -9.76 11.21
N VAL A 404 -4.08 -10.37 10.62
CA VAL A 404 -3.31 -11.44 11.27
C VAL A 404 -2.54 -10.92 12.47
N ASN A 405 -1.92 -9.74 12.38
CA ASN A 405 -1.10 -9.19 13.46
C ASN A 405 -1.90 -8.88 14.74
N TRP A 406 -3.18 -8.53 14.62
CA TRP A 406 -4.06 -8.28 15.77
C TRP A 406 -5.12 -9.35 15.99
N GLY A 407 -5.13 -10.43 15.21
CA GLY A 407 -6.14 -11.49 15.32
C GLY A 407 -7.56 -10.98 15.02
N LEU A 408 -7.67 -10.03 14.11
CA LEU A 408 -8.94 -9.50 13.64
C LEU A 408 -9.67 -10.55 12.79
N GLY A 409 -10.97 -10.40 12.63
CA GLY A 409 -11.69 -11.13 11.59
C GLY A 409 -11.27 -10.64 10.19
N SER A 410 -11.55 -11.45 9.17
CA SER A 410 -11.40 -11.06 7.77
C SER A 410 -12.55 -10.14 7.37
N MET A 411 -12.29 -9.21 6.45
CA MET A 411 -13.33 -8.41 5.79
C MET A 411 -14.19 -9.25 4.84
N GLY A 412 -13.71 -10.45 4.46
CA GLY A 412 -14.52 -11.51 3.84
C GLY A 412 -14.57 -11.52 2.33
N GLU A 413 -13.66 -10.84 1.65
CA GLU A 413 -13.59 -10.88 0.18
C GLU A 413 -12.18 -11.21 -0.32
N ARG A 414 -11.37 -10.23 -0.70
CA ARG A 414 -10.04 -10.46 -1.30
C ARG A 414 -9.00 -10.86 -0.28
N ASP A 415 -9.07 -10.29 0.89
CA ASP A 415 -8.22 -10.59 2.06
C ASP A 415 -8.28 -12.07 2.52
N VAL A 416 -9.38 -12.79 2.22
CA VAL A 416 -9.52 -14.20 2.64
C VAL A 416 -8.44 -15.09 2.04
N THR A 417 -8.09 -14.87 0.78
CA THR A 417 -7.17 -15.73 0.01
C THR A 417 -5.83 -15.08 -0.29
N ASP A 418 -5.66 -13.80 0.05
CA ASP A 418 -4.42 -13.11 -0.21
C ASP A 418 -3.31 -13.52 0.79
N ASP A 419 -2.07 -13.22 0.44
CA ASP A 419 -0.88 -13.39 1.27
C ASP A 419 -0.94 -12.45 2.49
N ASP A 420 -0.26 -12.79 3.56
CA ASP A 420 -0.22 -12.05 4.82
C ASP A 420 1.11 -11.36 5.09
N LEU A 421 1.95 -11.19 4.10
CA LEU A 421 3.32 -10.64 4.17
C LEU A 421 4.25 -11.38 5.16
N SER A 422 3.86 -12.52 5.71
CA SER A 422 4.65 -13.21 6.74
C SER A 422 6.05 -13.62 6.25
N ASP A 423 6.22 -13.85 4.96
CA ASP A 423 7.51 -14.17 4.37
C ASP A 423 8.48 -12.97 4.31
N MET A 424 7.99 -11.76 4.52
CA MET A 424 8.81 -10.55 4.59
C MET A 424 9.36 -10.26 6.00
N PHE A 425 9.01 -11.08 6.99
CA PHE A 425 9.44 -10.94 8.38
C PHE A 425 10.21 -12.17 8.87
N ASP A 426 11.07 -11.95 9.86
CA ASP A 426 11.77 -13.00 10.60
C ASP A 426 11.78 -12.65 12.10
N TYR A 427 10.77 -13.12 12.80
CA TYR A 427 10.63 -12.91 14.26
C TYR A 427 11.54 -13.83 15.10
N THR A 428 12.26 -14.76 14.46
CA THR A 428 13.20 -15.68 15.12
C THR A 428 14.62 -15.13 15.21
N ARG A 429 14.87 -13.97 14.61
CA ARG A 429 16.19 -13.34 14.61
C ARG A 429 16.71 -13.13 16.03
N SER A 430 17.97 -13.48 16.25
CA SER A 430 18.67 -13.23 17.51
C SER A 430 18.97 -11.76 17.78
N ALA A 431 18.99 -10.95 16.72
CA ALA A 431 19.20 -9.50 16.79
C ALA A 431 18.34 -8.78 15.74
N PRO A 432 17.79 -7.61 16.07
CA PRO A 432 17.02 -6.81 15.12
C PRO A 432 17.88 -6.32 13.95
N VAL A 433 17.27 -6.11 12.79
CA VAL A 433 17.90 -5.42 11.66
C VAL A 433 18.35 -4.03 12.11
N PRO A 434 19.61 -3.64 11.95
CA PRO A 434 20.06 -2.32 12.36
C PRO A 434 19.45 -1.25 11.45
N ALA A 435 19.09 -0.11 12.03
CA ALA A 435 18.61 1.02 11.22
C ALA A 435 19.74 1.57 10.32
N LEU A 436 19.37 2.04 9.14
CA LEU A 436 20.25 2.84 8.29
C LEU A 436 20.74 4.09 9.03
N SER A 437 21.92 4.60 8.66
CA SER A 437 22.48 5.80 9.26
C SER A 437 21.55 6.99 9.08
N GLY A 438 21.20 7.65 10.19
CA GLY A 438 20.38 8.85 10.15
C GLY A 438 21.01 9.99 9.34
N LEU A 439 22.34 10.16 9.42
CA LEU A 439 23.06 11.19 8.64
C LEU A 439 22.95 10.93 7.13
N ALA A 440 23.16 9.69 6.69
CA ALA A 440 23.01 9.34 5.28
C ALA A 440 21.57 9.60 4.79
N MET A 441 20.56 9.26 5.59
CA MET A 441 19.16 9.50 5.24
C MET A 441 18.84 11.00 5.14
N VAL A 442 19.30 11.82 6.07
CA VAL A 442 19.13 13.29 6.00
C VAL A 442 19.70 13.86 4.71
N GLN A 443 20.94 13.49 4.36
CA GLN A 443 21.57 13.96 3.13
C GLN A 443 20.83 13.54 1.85
N MET A 444 20.16 12.39 1.86
CA MET A 444 19.34 11.95 0.73
C MET A 444 18.03 12.71 0.65
N ILE A 445 17.34 12.90 1.78
CA ILE A 445 16.11 13.69 1.85
C ILE A 445 16.34 15.10 1.30
N GLU A 446 17.43 15.75 1.69
CA GLU A 446 17.78 17.08 1.18
C GLU A 446 17.91 17.13 -0.35
N ARG A 447 18.32 16.04 -0.99
CA ARG A 447 18.47 15.97 -2.45
C ARG A 447 17.12 15.80 -3.19
N THR A 448 16.06 15.39 -2.52
CA THR A 448 14.75 15.17 -3.13
C THR A 448 13.87 16.43 -3.14
N HIS A 449 14.40 17.57 -2.71
CA HIS A 449 13.63 18.80 -2.56
C HIS A 449 12.42 18.71 -1.61
N PHE A 450 12.34 17.66 -0.81
CA PHE A 450 11.32 17.52 0.22
C PHE A 450 11.40 18.67 1.23
N ASN A 451 10.28 19.30 1.50
CA ASN A 451 10.17 20.40 2.44
C ASN A 451 9.06 20.09 3.47
N LEU A 452 9.46 19.77 4.70
CA LEU A 452 8.53 19.41 5.77
C LEU A 452 7.46 20.50 6.01
N ALA A 453 7.82 21.78 5.94
CA ALA A 453 6.86 22.87 6.12
C ALA A 453 5.78 22.89 5.02
N LEU A 454 6.15 22.52 3.78
CA LEU A 454 5.18 22.37 2.71
C LEU A 454 4.31 21.12 2.91
N ALA A 455 4.89 20.00 3.32
CA ALA A 455 4.17 18.77 3.61
C ALA A 455 3.12 18.95 4.73
N GLU A 456 3.39 19.84 5.68
CA GLU A 456 2.46 20.19 6.76
C GLU A 456 1.35 21.16 6.33
N HIS A 457 1.55 21.93 5.27
CA HIS A 457 0.66 22.99 4.84
C HIS A 457 0.08 22.81 3.44
N ASP A 458 0.75 22.04 2.57
CA ASP A 458 0.28 21.88 1.21
C ASP A 458 -0.94 20.96 1.14
N GLN A 459 -1.94 21.40 0.40
CA GLN A 459 -3.24 20.76 0.25
C GLN A 459 -3.62 20.58 -1.22
N ARG A 460 -2.65 20.69 -2.13
CA ARG A 460 -2.91 20.63 -3.57
C ARG A 460 -2.56 19.27 -4.15
N VAL A 461 -3.54 18.43 -4.36
CA VAL A 461 -3.47 17.31 -5.29
C VAL A 461 -4.36 17.62 -6.48
N VAL A 462 -3.87 17.37 -7.65
CA VAL A 462 -4.67 17.39 -8.87
C VAL A 462 -4.67 15.97 -9.40
N ASP A 463 -5.79 15.30 -9.23
CA ASP A 463 -6.07 14.06 -9.94
C ASP A 463 -6.90 14.45 -11.17
N ASP A 464 -6.26 14.42 -12.34
CA ASP A 464 -6.89 14.81 -13.61
C ASP A 464 -7.50 13.62 -14.37
N ASP A 465 -7.57 12.45 -13.76
CA ASP A 465 -8.18 11.24 -14.32
C ASP A 465 -9.73 11.31 -14.36
N GLN A 466 -10.28 12.31 -15.00
CA GLN A 466 -11.71 12.42 -15.26
C GLN A 466 -12.08 12.11 -16.71
#